data_191b149035a28e45964041a628f963ff
#
_entry.id   191b149035a28e45964041a628f963ff
#
_cell.length_a   1.000
_cell.length_b   1.000
_cell.length_c   1.000
_cell.angle_alpha   90.00
_cell.angle_beta   90.00
_cell.angle_gamma   90.00
#
_symmetry.space_group_name_H-M   'P 1'
#
loop_
_entity.id
_entity.type
_entity.pdbx_description
1 polymer ?
#
loop_
_entity_poly.entity_id
_entity_poly.type
_entity_poly.pdbx_seq_one_letter_code
_entity_poly.pdbx_strand_id
1 'polypeptide(L)'
;MENKALDDYFGYTEAGSSLEGEVRAGITTFLTMAYILVVNPDMLSLSFAPGVGIPFNQALFATAMAAFVGCTIMGLWANQPYALAPGMGLNAYFAFTVVLSQGIAWELALAAVLVEGVLFMIISLPQVGWRSEMINSIPKDLKIATMAGIGMFLAIIGLREMGWIIDDGATLVNIGAHGGWTHQSGELWAMIGLLAIAIMMARGIKGAIIYGIGGVTVIAWIMGAMDMGVSDPYNGIEAVAAPAMGDVFSTDGFDTGAFGASLSALMDINGDTIGAFILVMVTFLFVDIFDTAGTLYGVGKMAGKVDDDDNLEGADEAFMSDAGATIVGALCGTSTTTTYIESAAGIEEGGKTGLVAVVVGVLMLMGLFLAGLLQAIPTFAVAPALVVVGAMMMRGAADIDWSDKEMAIPAFITMVMMPFTYSIADGIAWGIIAYVLMKVGMGKMDQINKVMGILCVLMVMFYLGPGGETTFEWIINQIF
;
A
#
# COMPACT_ATOMS: atom_id res chain seq x y z
N MET A 1 6.56 -29.36 22.98
CA MET A 1 6.21 -28.76 24.30
C MET A 1 5.23 -27.68 24.00
N GLU A 2 3.97 -27.89 24.32
CA GLU A 2 2.95 -26.84 24.24
C GLU A 2 3.33 -25.75 25.24
N ASN A 3 3.55 -24.54 24.76
CA ASN A 3 3.76 -23.41 25.65
C ASN A 3 2.39 -22.95 26.16
N LYS A 4 1.96 -23.55 27.27
CA LYS A 4 0.64 -23.35 27.86
C LYS A 4 0.30 -21.85 28.04
N ALA A 5 1.28 -21.01 28.36
CA ALA A 5 1.07 -19.57 28.54
C ALA A 5 0.70 -18.85 27.23
N LEU A 6 1.29 -19.27 26.10
CA LEU A 6 0.93 -18.70 24.79
C LEU A 6 -0.44 -19.22 24.34
N ASP A 7 -0.77 -20.49 24.61
CA ASP A 7 -2.08 -21.03 24.26
C ASP A 7 -3.20 -20.41 25.12
N ASP A 8 -2.95 -20.23 26.42
CA ASP A 8 -3.90 -19.55 27.31
C ASP A 8 -4.18 -18.10 26.87
N TYR A 9 -3.22 -17.44 26.17
CA TYR A 9 -3.40 -16.08 25.68
C TYR A 9 -4.05 -16.03 24.30
N PHE A 10 -3.52 -16.75 23.32
CA PHE A 10 -3.98 -16.68 21.92
C PHE A 10 -5.14 -17.63 21.61
N GLY A 11 -5.33 -18.71 22.38
CA GLY A 11 -6.37 -19.69 22.17
C GLY A 11 -6.20 -20.55 20.92
N TYR A 12 -4.95 -20.76 20.43
CA TYR A 12 -4.73 -21.43 19.15
C TYR A 12 -5.17 -22.89 19.15
N THR A 13 -5.09 -23.59 20.30
CA THR A 13 -5.59 -24.98 20.42
C THR A 13 -7.13 -25.01 20.32
N GLU A 14 -7.82 -24.06 20.95
CA GLU A 14 -9.29 -23.93 20.87
C GLU A 14 -9.73 -23.56 19.45
N ALA A 15 -8.95 -22.71 18.77
CA ALA A 15 -9.17 -22.36 17.36
C ALA A 15 -8.86 -23.51 16.39
N GLY A 16 -8.38 -24.67 16.87
CA GLY A 16 -8.04 -25.82 16.04
C GLY A 16 -6.70 -25.73 15.32
N SER A 17 -5.75 -24.97 15.89
CA SER A 17 -4.38 -24.82 15.41
C SER A 17 -3.37 -25.36 16.44
N SER A 18 -2.08 -25.11 16.24
CA SER A 18 -0.99 -25.47 17.13
C SER A 18 0.09 -24.39 17.10
N LEU A 19 0.94 -24.32 18.13
CA LEU A 19 2.06 -23.38 18.15
C LEU A 19 2.94 -23.48 16.88
N GLU A 20 3.24 -24.71 16.45
CA GLU A 20 4.02 -24.91 15.21
C GLU A 20 3.25 -24.46 13.97
N GLY A 21 1.93 -24.71 13.93
CA GLY A 21 1.05 -24.26 12.85
C GLY A 21 1.00 -22.73 12.75
N GLU A 22 0.81 -22.03 13.88
CA GLU A 22 0.79 -20.56 13.92
C GLU A 22 2.13 -19.94 13.50
N VAL A 23 3.25 -20.46 14.01
CA VAL A 23 4.59 -19.99 13.64
C VAL A 23 4.87 -20.25 12.15
N ARG A 24 4.52 -21.43 11.63
CA ARG A 24 4.66 -21.77 10.20
C ARG A 24 3.81 -20.84 9.34
N ALA A 25 2.57 -20.58 9.74
CA ALA A 25 1.69 -19.62 9.07
C ALA A 25 2.28 -18.21 9.06
N GLY A 26 2.85 -17.74 10.19
CA GLY A 26 3.52 -16.45 10.28
C GLY A 26 4.74 -16.35 9.36
N ILE A 27 5.57 -17.39 9.32
CA ILE A 27 6.72 -17.45 8.39
C ILE A 27 6.22 -17.43 6.93
N THR A 28 5.15 -18.15 6.62
CA THR A 28 4.57 -18.18 5.26
C THR A 28 4.06 -16.79 4.85
N THR A 29 3.32 -16.11 5.72
CA THR A 29 2.88 -14.72 5.49
C THR A 29 4.08 -13.79 5.32
N PHE A 30 5.08 -13.87 6.21
CA PHE A 30 6.30 -13.06 6.07
C PHE A 30 6.97 -13.26 4.70
N LEU A 31 7.15 -14.50 4.25
CA LEU A 31 7.78 -14.78 2.97
C LEU A 31 7.00 -14.23 1.77
N THR A 32 5.67 -14.08 1.89
CA THR A 32 4.85 -13.51 0.81
C THR A 32 4.85 -11.99 0.80
N MET A 33 5.12 -11.33 1.96
CA MET A 33 5.09 -9.87 2.08
C MET A 33 6.46 -9.24 2.37
N ALA A 34 7.54 -10.01 2.59
CA ALA A 34 8.87 -9.49 2.91
C ALA A 34 9.46 -8.56 1.83
N TYR A 35 8.95 -8.64 0.60
CA TYR A 35 9.32 -7.74 -0.49
C TYR A 35 9.08 -6.27 -0.14
N ILE A 36 8.17 -5.96 0.79
CA ILE A 36 7.87 -4.58 1.22
C ILE A 36 9.08 -3.89 1.87
N LEU A 37 9.98 -4.67 2.49
CA LEU A 37 11.22 -4.14 3.06
C LEU A 37 12.18 -3.58 1.99
N VAL A 38 11.95 -3.88 0.72
CA VAL A 38 12.71 -3.33 -0.41
C VAL A 38 11.84 -2.33 -1.18
N VAL A 39 10.64 -2.75 -1.58
CA VAL A 39 9.76 -1.96 -2.45
C VAL A 39 9.36 -0.64 -1.79
N ASN A 40 8.99 -0.64 -0.51
CA ASN A 40 8.55 0.59 0.14
C ASN A 40 9.69 1.61 0.32
N PRO A 41 10.88 1.24 0.84
CA PRO A 41 12.00 2.17 0.90
C PRO A 41 12.46 2.67 -0.48
N ASP A 42 12.47 1.83 -1.50
CA ASP A 42 12.83 2.22 -2.87
C ASP A 42 11.84 3.26 -3.41
N MET A 43 10.54 3.01 -3.24
CA MET A 43 9.47 3.92 -3.66
C MET A 43 9.51 5.26 -2.89
N LEU A 44 9.62 5.25 -1.57
CA LEU A 44 9.62 6.46 -0.75
C LEU A 44 10.90 7.28 -0.90
N SER A 45 12.02 6.64 -1.27
CA SER A 45 13.29 7.33 -1.45
C SER A 45 13.35 8.15 -2.74
N LEU A 46 12.50 7.82 -3.73
CA LEU A 46 12.54 8.47 -5.05
C LEU A 46 13.99 8.56 -5.56
N SER A 47 14.69 7.42 -5.57
CA SER A 47 16.15 7.34 -5.79
C SER A 47 16.60 8.00 -7.11
N PHE A 48 15.71 8.05 -8.12
CA PHE A 48 15.90 8.78 -9.37
C PHE A 48 15.80 10.31 -9.23
N ALA A 49 15.30 10.84 -8.10
CA ALA A 49 15.16 12.25 -7.77
C ALA A 49 15.82 12.56 -6.40
N PRO A 50 17.17 12.54 -6.32
CA PRO A 50 17.88 12.65 -5.04
C PRO A 50 17.51 13.90 -4.24
N GLY A 51 17.22 13.73 -2.95
CA GLY A 51 16.88 14.81 -2.03
C GLY A 51 15.41 15.22 -2.04
N VAL A 52 14.56 14.56 -2.83
CA VAL A 52 13.11 14.80 -2.89
C VAL A 52 12.36 13.86 -1.96
N GLY A 53 12.76 12.59 -1.91
CA GLY A 53 12.12 11.57 -1.07
C GLY A 53 12.78 11.35 0.29
N ILE A 54 12.26 10.40 1.03
CA ILE A 54 12.79 9.95 2.33
C ILE A 54 14.02 9.07 2.07
N PRO A 55 15.18 9.29 2.73
CA PRO A 55 16.36 8.45 2.54
C PRO A 55 16.05 6.96 2.74
N PHE A 56 16.58 6.08 1.86
CA PHE A 56 16.27 4.65 1.82
C PHE A 56 16.33 3.97 3.20
N ASN A 57 17.42 4.16 3.95
CA ASN A 57 17.60 3.51 5.26
C ASN A 57 16.60 4.02 6.30
N GLN A 58 16.22 5.30 6.24
CA GLN A 58 15.19 5.89 7.11
C GLN A 58 13.80 5.32 6.77
N ALA A 59 13.49 5.20 5.48
CA ALA A 59 12.26 4.58 5.01
C ALA A 59 12.22 3.07 5.34
N LEU A 60 13.37 2.37 5.28
CA LEU A 60 13.49 0.97 5.69
C LEU A 60 13.22 0.80 7.20
N PHE A 61 13.84 1.65 8.02
CA PHE A 61 13.57 1.66 9.47
C PHE A 61 12.09 1.87 9.75
N ALA A 62 11.49 2.89 9.13
CA ALA A 62 10.09 3.23 9.32
C ALA A 62 9.16 2.08 8.87
N THR A 63 9.47 1.44 7.73
CA THR A 63 8.72 0.30 7.19
C THR A 63 8.72 -0.88 8.16
N ALA A 64 9.89 -1.27 8.65
CA ALA A 64 10.04 -2.41 9.55
C ALA A 64 9.40 -2.13 10.91
N MET A 65 9.55 -0.92 11.44
CA MET A 65 8.96 -0.51 12.73
C MET A 65 7.44 -0.42 12.65
N ALA A 66 6.89 0.18 11.59
CA ALA A 66 5.45 0.27 11.39
C ALA A 66 4.83 -1.14 11.26
N ALA A 67 5.46 -2.03 10.48
CA ALA A 67 5.03 -3.41 10.36
C ALA A 67 5.13 -4.17 11.69
N PHE A 68 6.25 -4.02 12.43
CA PHE A 68 6.42 -4.66 13.73
C PHE A 68 5.37 -4.22 14.74
N VAL A 69 5.16 -2.92 14.88
CA VAL A 69 4.19 -2.38 15.85
C VAL A 69 2.77 -2.71 15.42
N GLY A 70 2.41 -2.51 14.14
CA GLY A 70 1.10 -2.82 13.61
C GLY A 70 0.73 -4.30 13.78
N CYS A 71 1.62 -5.21 13.36
CA CYS A 71 1.43 -6.66 13.55
C CYS A 71 1.37 -7.05 15.04
N THR A 72 2.13 -6.36 15.90
CA THR A 72 2.10 -6.63 17.35
C THR A 72 0.76 -6.20 17.96
N ILE A 73 0.25 -5.02 17.60
CA ILE A 73 -1.06 -4.56 18.08
C ILE A 73 -2.17 -5.47 17.54
N MET A 74 -2.17 -5.78 16.24
CA MET A 74 -3.14 -6.68 15.63
C MET A 74 -3.11 -8.07 16.27
N GLY A 75 -1.91 -8.60 16.54
CA GLY A 75 -1.74 -9.93 17.12
C GLY A 75 -2.07 -9.99 18.60
N LEU A 76 -1.59 -9.05 19.41
CA LEU A 76 -1.78 -9.08 20.86
C LEU A 76 -3.13 -8.53 21.29
N TRP A 77 -3.66 -7.52 20.63
CA TRP A 77 -4.90 -6.88 21.05
C TRP A 77 -6.11 -7.39 20.30
N ALA A 78 -6.08 -7.36 18.95
CA ALA A 78 -7.20 -7.85 18.15
C ALA A 78 -7.24 -9.38 18.04
N ASN A 79 -6.17 -10.08 18.39
CA ASN A 79 -5.96 -11.52 18.23
C ASN A 79 -6.36 -12.04 16.83
N GLN A 80 -5.98 -11.29 15.78
CA GLN A 80 -6.29 -11.60 14.40
C GLN A 80 -5.03 -12.05 13.64
N PRO A 81 -5.12 -13.05 12.74
CA PRO A 81 -3.99 -13.58 11.97
C PRO A 81 -3.60 -12.67 10.79
N TYR A 82 -3.83 -11.35 10.90
CA TYR A 82 -3.61 -10.40 9.82
C TYR A 82 -2.31 -9.64 10.04
N ALA A 83 -1.44 -9.65 9.04
CA ALA A 83 -0.21 -8.90 9.05
C ALA A 83 -0.41 -7.49 8.49
N LEU A 84 0.26 -6.51 9.08
CA LEU A 84 0.24 -5.11 8.71
C LEU A 84 1.61 -4.68 8.20
N ALA A 85 1.60 -3.82 7.20
CA ALA A 85 2.78 -3.10 6.73
C ALA A 85 2.34 -1.83 5.98
N PRO A 86 3.28 -0.90 5.63
CA PRO A 86 2.94 0.28 4.85
C PRO A 86 2.20 -0.08 3.55
N GLY A 87 1.03 0.54 3.32
CA GLY A 87 0.11 0.22 2.23
C GLY A 87 0.67 0.63 0.87
N MET A 88 0.89 -0.33 -0.04
CA MET A 88 1.55 -0.09 -1.32
C MET A 88 0.89 1.00 -2.17
N GLY A 89 -0.44 1.00 -2.25
CA GLY A 89 -1.18 2.02 -3.01
C GLY A 89 -1.01 3.42 -2.43
N LEU A 90 -1.13 3.54 -1.11
CA LEU A 90 -0.98 4.80 -0.39
C LEU A 90 0.48 5.29 -0.39
N ASN A 91 1.45 4.38 -0.33
CA ASN A 91 2.86 4.73 -0.46
C ASN A 91 3.17 5.30 -1.85
N ALA A 92 2.62 4.70 -2.89
CA ALA A 92 2.76 5.20 -4.24
C ALA A 92 2.07 6.57 -4.42
N TYR A 93 0.89 6.77 -3.86
CA TYR A 93 0.23 8.07 -3.83
C TYR A 93 1.07 9.11 -3.08
N PHE A 94 1.63 8.74 -1.91
CA PHE A 94 2.54 9.58 -1.14
C PHE A 94 3.75 10.03 -1.97
N ALA A 95 4.50 9.07 -2.52
CA ALA A 95 5.75 9.34 -3.21
C ALA A 95 5.55 10.05 -4.55
N PHE A 96 4.69 9.50 -5.41
CA PHE A 96 4.58 9.97 -6.80
C PHE A 96 3.59 11.13 -6.96
N THR A 97 2.45 11.08 -6.28
CA THR A 97 1.46 12.15 -6.44
C THR A 97 1.76 13.32 -5.52
N VAL A 98 1.88 13.08 -4.20
CA VAL A 98 2.01 14.16 -3.23
C VAL A 98 3.41 14.78 -3.26
N VAL A 99 4.45 13.96 -3.12
CA VAL A 99 5.82 14.49 -3.00
C VAL A 99 6.36 14.89 -4.38
N LEU A 100 6.30 14.01 -5.37
CA LEU A 100 6.95 14.25 -6.66
C LEU A 100 6.14 15.20 -7.56
N SER A 101 4.84 14.92 -7.77
CA SER A 101 4.00 15.66 -8.74
C SER A 101 3.51 16.97 -8.18
N GLN A 102 3.02 17.01 -6.92
CA GLN A 102 2.53 18.24 -6.29
C GLN A 102 3.65 19.06 -5.64
N GLY A 103 4.86 18.50 -5.51
CA GLY A 103 6.02 19.20 -4.92
C GLY A 103 5.87 19.47 -3.42
N ILE A 104 5.03 18.72 -2.72
CA ILE A 104 4.84 18.86 -1.27
C ILE A 104 5.99 18.16 -0.56
N ALA A 105 6.64 18.85 0.38
CA ALA A 105 7.71 18.26 1.18
C ALA A 105 7.23 17.00 1.89
N TRP A 106 8.05 15.94 1.87
CA TRP A 106 7.68 14.64 2.45
C TRP A 106 7.38 14.74 3.96
N GLU A 107 8.01 15.66 4.67
CA GLU A 107 7.76 15.92 6.10
C GLU A 107 6.32 16.41 6.32
N LEU A 108 5.85 17.32 5.47
CA LEU A 108 4.47 17.83 5.52
C LEU A 108 3.46 16.75 5.12
N ALA A 109 3.80 15.91 4.14
CA ALA A 109 2.99 14.76 3.77
C ALA A 109 2.89 13.74 4.91
N LEU A 110 4.00 13.47 5.64
CA LEU A 110 3.98 12.63 6.85
C LEU A 110 3.15 13.25 7.98
N ALA A 111 3.18 14.58 8.15
CA ALA A 111 2.32 15.26 9.10
C ALA A 111 0.84 15.07 8.78
N ALA A 112 0.48 15.10 7.49
CA ALA A 112 -0.88 14.84 7.04
C ALA A 112 -1.31 13.39 7.33
N VAL A 113 -0.44 12.40 7.09
CA VAL A 113 -0.66 10.99 7.44
C VAL A 113 -0.78 10.81 8.96
N LEU A 114 0.01 11.51 9.76
CA LEU A 114 -0.09 11.44 11.21
C LEU A 114 -1.46 11.91 11.72
N VAL A 115 -1.93 13.05 11.24
CA VAL A 115 -3.24 13.61 11.64
C VAL A 115 -4.38 12.75 11.09
N GLU A 116 -4.26 12.27 9.87
CA GLU A 116 -5.20 11.33 9.27
C GLU A 116 -5.34 10.06 10.13
N GLY A 117 -4.22 9.43 10.53
CA GLY A 117 -4.23 8.25 11.38
C GLY A 117 -4.92 8.49 12.74
N VAL A 118 -4.72 9.67 13.35
CA VAL A 118 -5.44 10.07 14.57
C VAL A 118 -6.94 10.21 14.31
N LEU A 119 -7.34 10.83 13.20
CA LEU A 119 -8.75 10.95 12.82
C LEU A 119 -9.36 9.58 12.53
N PHE A 120 -8.63 8.71 11.82
CA PHE A 120 -9.06 7.34 11.55
C PHE A 120 -9.25 6.55 12.86
N MET A 121 -8.33 6.68 13.80
CA MET A 121 -8.46 6.10 15.14
C MET A 121 -9.75 6.58 15.83
N ILE A 122 -10.03 7.88 15.82
CA ILE A 122 -11.24 8.46 16.44
C ILE A 122 -12.50 7.91 15.78
N ILE A 123 -12.54 7.86 14.44
CA ILE A 123 -13.67 7.34 13.66
C ILE A 123 -13.90 5.85 13.95
N SER A 124 -12.81 5.10 14.18
CA SER A 124 -12.85 3.66 14.45
C SER A 124 -13.23 3.31 15.88
N LEU A 125 -13.32 4.28 16.80
CA LEU A 125 -13.76 4.04 18.17
C LEU A 125 -15.19 3.49 18.20
N PRO A 126 -15.47 2.39 18.93
CA PRO A 126 -16.81 1.80 19.01
C PRO A 126 -17.88 2.78 19.50
N GLN A 127 -17.50 3.75 20.37
CA GLN A 127 -18.39 4.77 20.93
C GLN A 127 -18.86 5.80 19.89
N VAL A 128 -18.08 6.02 18.83
CA VAL A 128 -18.39 7.00 17.77
C VAL A 128 -19.36 6.39 16.75
N GLY A 129 -19.22 5.10 16.45
CA GLY A 129 -20.11 4.35 15.55
C GLY A 129 -20.09 4.77 14.08
N TRP A 130 -19.29 5.78 13.72
CA TRP A 130 -19.26 6.33 12.36
C TRP A 130 -18.63 5.40 11.36
N ARG A 131 -17.68 4.56 11.80
CA ARG A 131 -17.00 3.59 10.93
C ARG A 131 -18.00 2.68 10.21
N SER A 132 -18.86 1.98 10.97
CA SER A 132 -19.84 1.05 10.38
C SER A 132 -20.81 1.79 9.45
N GLU A 133 -21.25 2.99 9.83
CA GLU A 133 -22.11 3.81 9.00
C GLU A 133 -21.40 4.24 7.71
N MET A 134 -20.13 4.65 7.79
CA MET A 134 -19.36 5.11 6.65
C MET A 134 -19.03 3.97 5.69
N ILE A 135 -18.53 2.83 6.21
CA ILE A 135 -18.21 1.65 5.39
C ILE A 135 -19.46 1.08 4.72
N ASN A 136 -20.57 0.96 5.46
CA ASN A 136 -21.84 0.43 4.93
C ASN A 136 -22.52 1.41 3.96
N SER A 137 -22.18 2.70 4.01
CA SER A 137 -22.72 3.72 3.11
C SER A 137 -22.18 3.61 1.70
N ILE A 138 -20.99 3.01 1.52
CA ILE A 138 -20.34 2.89 0.24
C ILE A 138 -20.80 1.60 -0.44
N PRO A 139 -21.32 1.67 -1.68
CA PRO A 139 -21.70 0.48 -2.43
C PRO A 139 -20.56 -0.52 -2.54
N LYS A 140 -20.89 -1.82 -2.39
CA LYS A 140 -19.91 -2.92 -2.44
C LYS A 140 -19.05 -2.84 -3.72
N ASP A 141 -19.69 -2.63 -4.87
CA ASP A 141 -19.00 -2.61 -6.16
C ASP A 141 -18.02 -1.44 -6.29
N LEU A 142 -18.29 -0.28 -5.64
CA LEU A 142 -17.35 0.83 -5.59
C LEU A 142 -16.13 0.52 -4.71
N LYS A 143 -16.30 -0.20 -3.59
CA LYS A 143 -15.18 -0.66 -2.76
C LYS A 143 -14.28 -1.61 -3.56
N ILE A 144 -14.89 -2.57 -4.25
CA ILE A 144 -14.18 -3.54 -5.11
C ILE A 144 -13.46 -2.80 -6.25
N ALA A 145 -14.14 -1.85 -6.89
CA ALA A 145 -13.56 -1.04 -7.96
C ALA A 145 -12.37 -0.20 -7.48
N THR A 146 -12.43 0.34 -6.25
CA THR A 146 -11.31 1.06 -5.64
C THR A 146 -10.10 0.15 -5.50
N MET A 147 -10.25 -1.03 -4.91
CA MET A 147 -9.15 -2.00 -4.79
C MET A 147 -8.56 -2.39 -6.15
N ALA A 148 -9.43 -2.66 -7.13
CA ALA A 148 -8.99 -3.00 -8.47
C ALA A 148 -8.29 -1.83 -9.17
N GLY A 149 -8.77 -0.60 -8.98
CA GLY A 149 -8.14 0.63 -9.48
C GLY A 149 -6.76 0.88 -8.88
N ILE A 150 -6.61 0.68 -7.55
CA ILE A 150 -5.31 0.72 -6.88
C ILE A 150 -4.37 -0.33 -7.48
N GLY A 151 -4.87 -1.53 -7.75
CA GLY A 151 -4.11 -2.57 -8.43
C GLY A 151 -3.61 -2.16 -9.82
N MET A 152 -4.45 -1.52 -10.62
CA MET A 152 -4.06 -0.95 -11.93
C MET A 152 -3.04 0.17 -11.78
N PHE A 153 -3.18 1.01 -10.75
CA PHE A 153 -2.26 2.08 -10.45
C PHE A 153 -0.88 1.55 -10.05
N LEU A 154 -0.81 0.51 -9.22
CA LEU A 154 0.46 -0.16 -8.91
C LEU A 154 1.09 -0.79 -10.14
N ALA A 155 0.27 -1.40 -11.01
CA ALA A 155 0.77 -2.02 -12.23
C ALA A 155 1.41 -1.01 -13.20
N ILE A 156 0.83 0.17 -13.40
CA ILE A 156 1.43 1.19 -14.28
C ILE A 156 2.75 1.72 -13.69
N ILE A 157 2.84 1.88 -12.37
CA ILE A 157 4.09 2.26 -11.68
C ILE A 157 5.15 1.19 -11.92
N GLY A 158 4.84 -0.07 -11.61
CA GLY A 158 5.77 -1.17 -11.82
C GLY A 158 6.24 -1.29 -13.26
N LEU A 159 5.35 -1.17 -14.24
CA LEU A 159 5.69 -1.20 -15.66
C LEU A 159 6.60 -0.02 -16.07
N ARG A 160 6.43 1.15 -15.44
CA ARG A 160 7.30 2.32 -15.65
C ARG A 160 8.68 2.09 -15.04
N GLU A 161 8.74 1.59 -13.80
CA GLU A 161 10.00 1.26 -13.13
C GLU A 161 10.75 0.11 -13.82
N MET A 162 10.03 -0.81 -14.47
CA MET A 162 10.61 -1.83 -15.36
C MET A 162 11.17 -1.25 -16.67
N GLY A 163 10.93 0.03 -16.98
CA GLY A 163 11.28 0.64 -18.26
C GLY A 163 10.42 0.18 -19.44
N TRP A 164 9.31 -0.54 -19.18
CA TRP A 164 8.41 -1.03 -20.22
C TRP A 164 7.44 0.03 -20.73
N ILE A 165 7.01 0.92 -19.84
CA ILE A 165 6.19 2.07 -20.18
C ILE A 165 7.01 3.33 -19.98
N ILE A 166 7.06 4.16 -21.01
CA ILE A 166 7.73 5.46 -21.02
C ILE A 166 6.74 6.55 -21.41
N ASP A 167 7.05 7.78 -21.04
CA ASP A 167 6.26 8.95 -21.43
C ASP A 167 6.34 9.16 -22.96
N ASP A 168 5.23 9.49 -23.58
CA ASP A 168 5.13 9.80 -25.00
C ASP A 168 4.20 11.00 -25.24
N GLY A 169 4.72 12.03 -25.89
CA GLY A 169 4.00 13.27 -26.10
C GLY A 169 2.80 13.15 -27.07
N ALA A 170 2.71 12.06 -27.85
CA ALA A 170 1.62 11.85 -28.80
C ALA A 170 0.53 10.93 -28.27
N THR A 171 0.93 9.90 -27.47
CA THR A 171 0.03 8.83 -27.03
C THR A 171 -0.09 8.73 -25.50
N LEU A 172 0.47 9.68 -24.72
CA LEU A 172 0.64 9.72 -23.27
C LEU A 172 1.70 8.72 -22.79
N VAL A 173 1.59 7.46 -23.19
CA VAL A 173 2.54 6.41 -22.86
C VAL A 173 2.85 5.57 -24.09
N ASN A 174 4.06 5.03 -24.15
CA ASN A 174 4.49 4.12 -25.20
C ASN A 174 5.33 3.01 -24.58
N ILE A 175 5.58 1.95 -25.35
CA ILE A 175 6.51 0.90 -24.92
C ILE A 175 7.95 1.43 -25.00
N GLY A 176 8.74 1.20 -23.92
CA GLY A 176 10.16 1.51 -23.93
C GLY A 176 10.92 0.66 -24.96
N ALA A 177 12.05 1.16 -25.41
CA ALA A 177 13.05 0.56 -26.30
C ALA A 177 12.56 -0.57 -27.24
N HIS A 178 11.99 -0.20 -28.39
CA HIS A 178 11.72 -1.14 -29.48
C HIS A 178 13.02 -1.77 -30.00
N GLY A 179 13.23 -3.07 -29.72
CA GLY A 179 14.32 -3.86 -30.31
C GLY A 179 15.71 -3.61 -29.74
N GLY A 180 15.83 -2.85 -28.63
CA GLY A 180 17.11 -2.54 -27.99
C GLY A 180 17.44 -3.38 -26.74
N TRP A 181 16.57 -4.29 -26.32
CA TRP A 181 16.81 -5.08 -25.11
C TRP A 181 17.91 -6.12 -25.32
N THR A 182 18.96 -5.98 -24.54
CA THR A 182 20.11 -6.89 -24.55
C THR A 182 20.23 -7.56 -23.16
N HIS A 183 21.17 -8.50 -23.03
CA HIS A 183 21.49 -9.11 -21.74
C HIS A 183 21.97 -8.09 -20.68
N GLN A 184 22.35 -6.88 -21.09
CA GLN A 184 22.73 -5.78 -20.18
C GLN A 184 21.56 -4.85 -19.84
N SER A 185 20.39 -5.05 -20.44
CA SER A 185 19.22 -4.20 -20.22
C SER A 185 18.42 -4.68 -19.01
N GLY A 186 18.23 -3.82 -18.02
CA GLY A 186 17.39 -4.09 -16.84
C GLY A 186 15.95 -4.49 -17.22
N GLU A 187 15.40 -3.91 -18.29
CA GLU A 187 14.06 -4.19 -18.82
C GLU A 187 13.86 -5.67 -19.21
N LEU A 188 14.90 -6.30 -19.78
CA LEU A 188 14.84 -7.73 -20.10
C LEU A 188 14.77 -8.59 -18.83
N TRP A 189 15.60 -8.24 -17.84
CA TRP A 189 15.64 -8.98 -16.57
C TRP A 189 14.39 -8.74 -15.75
N ALA A 190 13.81 -7.55 -15.79
CA ALA A 190 12.50 -7.26 -15.21
C ALA A 190 11.40 -8.17 -15.82
N MET A 191 11.40 -8.36 -17.17
CA MET A 191 10.48 -9.28 -17.83
C MET A 191 10.66 -10.72 -17.35
N ILE A 192 11.91 -11.18 -17.30
CA ILE A 192 12.22 -12.53 -16.82
C ILE A 192 11.76 -12.69 -15.38
N GLY A 193 11.98 -11.70 -14.53
CA GLY A 193 11.52 -11.66 -13.14
C GLY A 193 9.99 -11.75 -13.03
N LEU A 194 9.27 -10.94 -13.79
CA LEU A 194 7.81 -10.95 -13.84
C LEU A 194 7.26 -12.33 -14.22
N LEU A 195 7.79 -12.91 -15.29
CA LEU A 195 7.36 -14.23 -15.75
C LEU A 195 7.72 -15.34 -14.76
N ALA A 196 8.91 -15.26 -14.15
CA ALA A 196 9.34 -16.21 -13.13
C ALA A 196 8.42 -16.17 -11.91
N ILE A 197 8.11 -14.98 -11.40
CA ILE A 197 7.16 -14.79 -10.29
C ILE A 197 5.79 -15.38 -10.66
N ALA A 198 5.25 -15.01 -11.82
CA ALA A 198 3.94 -15.48 -12.30
C ALA A 198 3.89 -17.02 -12.42
N ILE A 199 4.93 -17.65 -12.97
CA ILE A 199 5.01 -19.11 -13.10
C ILE A 199 5.11 -19.78 -11.71
N MET A 200 5.92 -19.24 -10.81
CA MET A 200 6.04 -19.77 -9.44
C MET A 200 4.72 -19.65 -8.67
N MET A 201 4.01 -18.52 -8.81
CA MET A 201 2.67 -18.35 -8.22
C MET A 201 1.65 -19.32 -8.80
N ALA A 202 1.64 -19.50 -10.13
CA ALA A 202 0.77 -20.48 -10.79
C ALA A 202 1.04 -21.94 -10.36
N ARG A 203 2.26 -22.23 -9.90
CA ARG A 203 2.65 -23.51 -9.30
C ARG A 203 2.35 -23.59 -7.80
N GLY A 204 1.80 -22.55 -7.18
CA GLY A 204 1.53 -22.52 -5.76
C GLY A 204 2.79 -22.40 -4.87
N ILE A 205 3.91 -21.90 -5.42
CA ILE A 205 5.15 -21.71 -4.65
C ILE A 205 4.95 -20.48 -3.75
N LYS A 206 4.95 -20.71 -2.44
CA LYS A 206 4.87 -19.65 -1.42
C LYS A 206 6.16 -18.82 -1.42
N GLY A 207 6.02 -17.49 -1.31
CA GLY A 207 7.16 -16.57 -1.41
C GLY A 207 7.68 -16.35 -2.84
N ALA A 208 6.89 -16.67 -3.88
CA ALA A 208 7.27 -16.52 -5.28
C ALA A 208 7.83 -15.13 -5.61
N ILE A 209 7.26 -14.06 -5.03
CA ILE A 209 7.70 -12.67 -5.26
C ILE A 209 9.14 -12.49 -4.77
N ILE A 210 9.45 -12.87 -3.53
CA ILE A 210 10.80 -12.69 -2.97
C ILE A 210 11.83 -13.57 -3.69
N TYR A 211 11.44 -14.78 -4.12
CA TYR A 211 12.32 -15.63 -4.92
C TYR A 211 12.59 -15.06 -6.32
N GLY A 212 11.59 -14.43 -6.92
CA GLY A 212 11.76 -13.76 -8.21
C GLY A 212 12.68 -12.56 -8.12
N ILE A 213 12.46 -11.68 -7.14
CA ILE A 213 13.33 -10.54 -6.84
C ILE A 213 14.77 -11.02 -6.59
N GLY A 214 14.94 -11.96 -5.64
CA GLY A 214 16.25 -12.48 -5.28
C GLY A 214 16.97 -13.18 -6.45
N GLY A 215 16.23 -13.95 -7.24
CA GLY A 215 16.78 -14.65 -8.41
C GLY A 215 17.33 -13.69 -9.46
N VAL A 216 16.56 -12.68 -9.84
CA VAL A 216 16.99 -11.64 -10.81
C VAL A 216 18.16 -10.84 -10.26
N THR A 217 18.11 -10.44 -8.99
CA THR A 217 19.18 -9.71 -8.31
C THR A 217 20.50 -10.49 -8.33
N VAL A 218 20.48 -11.76 -7.91
CA VAL A 218 21.68 -12.60 -7.90
C VAL A 218 22.27 -12.76 -9.31
N ILE A 219 21.42 -12.96 -10.32
CA ILE A 219 21.89 -13.06 -11.70
C ILE A 219 22.54 -11.75 -12.13
N ALA A 220 21.93 -10.59 -11.84
CA ALA A 220 22.48 -9.29 -12.16
C ALA A 220 23.85 -9.06 -11.49
N TRP A 221 24.02 -9.46 -10.23
CA TRP A 221 25.29 -9.38 -9.51
C TRP A 221 26.37 -10.30 -10.12
N ILE A 222 26.00 -11.52 -10.50
CA ILE A 222 26.93 -12.46 -11.17
C ILE A 222 27.38 -11.86 -12.50
N MET A 223 26.46 -11.28 -13.28
CA MET A 223 26.80 -10.64 -14.55
C MET A 223 27.70 -9.41 -14.33
N GLY A 224 27.45 -8.60 -13.30
CA GLY A 224 28.30 -7.48 -12.93
C GLY A 224 29.74 -7.93 -12.60
N ALA A 225 29.87 -9.04 -11.86
CA ALA A 225 31.19 -9.62 -11.54
C ALA A 225 31.95 -10.20 -12.76
N MET A 226 31.23 -10.44 -13.88
CA MET A 226 31.78 -10.97 -15.13
C MET A 226 32.04 -9.86 -16.18
N ASP A 227 32.06 -8.58 -15.81
CA ASP A 227 32.12 -7.42 -16.69
C ASP A 227 31.02 -7.36 -17.78
N MET A 228 29.89 -8.03 -17.51
CA MET A 228 28.67 -8.00 -18.32
C MET A 228 27.55 -7.28 -17.56
N GLY A 229 27.88 -6.19 -16.87
CA GLY A 229 26.99 -5.51 -15.94
C GLY A 229 25.62 -5.20 -16.52
N VAL A 230 24.56 -5.43 -15.73
CA VAL A 230 23.19 -5.06 -16.05
C VAL A 230 22.94 -3.63 -15.59
N SER A 231 22.42 -2.80 -16.48
CA SER A 231 22.06 -1.42 -16.19
C SER A 231 20.72 -1.35 -15.47
N ASP A 232 20.59 -0.40 -14.54
CA ASP A 232 19.30 0.02 -14.00
C ASP A 232 18.95 1.40 -14.55
N PRO A 233 18.20 1.46 -15.66
CA PRO A 233 17.92 2.71 -16.36
C PRO A 233 17.04 3.65 -15.54
N TYR A 234 16.21 3.12 -14.63
CA TYR A 234 15.35 3.93 -13.79
C TYR A 234 16.14 4.78 -12.78
N ASN A 235 17.18 4.19 -12.18
CA ASN A 235 18.08 4.87 -11.25
C ASN A 235 19.37 5.43 -11.90
N GLY A 236 19.54 5.28 -13.22
CA GLY A 236 20.72 5.75 -13.92
C GLY A 236 22.00 4.98 -13.57
N ILE A 237 21.89 3.73 -13.12
CA ILE A 237 23.04 2.88 -12.76
C ILE A 237 23.49 2.12 -14.01
N GLU A 238 24.74 2.32 -14.43
CA GLU A 238 25.29 1.67 -15.61
C GLU A 238 25.55 0.16 -15.42
N ALA A 239 25.94 -0.25 -14.21
CA ALA A 239 26.16 -1.65 -13.86
C ALA A 239 25.85 -1.92 -12.38
N VAL A 240 24.92 -2.82 -12.14
CA VAL A 240 24.55 -3.27 -10.78
C VAL A 240 25.62 -4.22 -10.25
N ALA A 241 26.02 -4.02 -8.98
CA ALA A 241 27.04 -4.82 -8.32
C ALA A 241 26.51 -5.41 -6.99
N ALA A 242 27.04 -6.58 -6.62
CA ALA A 242 26.78 -7.17 -5.30
C ALA A 242 27.38 -6.30 -4.19
N PRO A 243 26.75 -6.21 -3.02
CA PRO A 243 27.33 -5.57 -1.86
C PRO A 243 28.57 -6.37 -1.39
N ALA A 244 29.55 -5.72 -0.76
CA ALA A 244 30.63 -6.44 -0.12
C ALA A 244 30.07 -7.31 1.01
N MET A 245 30.68 -8.48 1.25
CA MET A 245 30.19 -9.42 2.28
C MET A 245 30.10 -8.78 3.69
N GLY A 246 30.92 -7.77 3.97
CA GLY A 246 30.89 -7.03 5.24
C GLY A 246 29.69 -6.05 5.33
N ASP A 247 29.15 -5.64 4.22
CA ASP A 247 28.06 -4.65 4.16
C ASP A 247 26.68 -5.30 4.13
N VAL A 248 26.59 -6.62 3.90
CA VAL A 248 25.33 -7.38 3.86
C VAL A 248 24.57 -7.25 5.19
N PHE A 249 25.30 -7.45 6.30
CA PHE A 249 24.76 -7.27 7.64
C PHE A 249 25.28 -5.95 8.21
N SER A 250 24.43 -4.94 8.21
CA SER A 250 24.78 -3.61 8.71
C SER A 250 23.75 -3.13 9.73
N THR A 251 24.15 -2.16 10.53
CA THR A 251 23.24 -1.44 11.44
C THR A 251 22.64 -0.20 10.77
N ASP A 252 22.91 0.04 9.49
CA ASP A 252 22.43 1.21 8.75
C ASP A 252 20.91 1.21 8.59
N GLY A 253 20.29 0.03 8.67
CA GLY A 253 18.84 -0.12 8.72
C GLY A 253 18.18 0.46 9.98
N PHE A 254 18.96 0.83 11.00
CA PHE A 254 18.48 1.51 12.21
C PHE A 254 18.63 3.04 12.12
N ASP A 255 18.64 3.60 10.91
CA ASP A 255 18.64 5.05 10.71
C ASP A 255 17.29 5.66 11.06
N THR A 256 17.25 6.38 12.16
CA THR A 256 16.05 7.06 12.72
C THR A 256 15.91 8.51 12.27
N GLY A 257 16.61 8.96 11.23
CA GLY A 257 16.64 10.37 10.83
C GLY A 257 15.27 10.96 10.47
N ALA A 258 14.35 10.15 9.96
CA ALA A 258 12.96 10.59 9.68
C ALA A 258 12.04 10.53 10.91
N PHE A 259 12.50 9.96 12.04
CA PHE A 259 11.65 9.84 13.23
C PHE A 259 11.26 11.20 13.79
N GLY A 260 9.96 11.43 13.92
CA GLY A 260 9.42 12.69 14.43
C GLY A 260 9.40 13.84 13.42
N ALA A 261 9.83 13.64 12.18
CA ALA A 261 9.76 14.65 11.12
C ALA A 261 8.32 15.14 10.90
N SER A 262 7.33 14.22 10.99
CA SER A 262 5.91 14.55 10.93
C SER A 262 5.47 15.52 12.02
N LEU A 263 5.95 15.36 13.26
CA LEU A 263 5.63 16.29 14.37
C LEU A 263 6.27 17.65 14.17
N SER A 264 7.50 17.68 13.68
CA SER A 264 8.19 18.95 13.39
C SER A 264 7.47 19.73 12.31
N ALA A 265 7.11 19.06 11.21
CA ALA A 265 6.37 19.68 10.10
C ALA A 265 4.97 20.14 10.54
N LEU A 266 4.30 19.42 11.46
CA LEU A 266 3.00 19.83 12.00
C LEU A 266 3.07 21.14 12.77
N MET A 267 4.21 21.41 13.45
CA MET A 267 4.44 22.66 14.18
C MET A 267 4.78 23.84 13.24
N ASP A 268 5.25 23.56 12.04
CA ASP A 268 5.67 24.55 11.05
C ASP A 268 4.58 24.89 10.02
N ILE A 269 3.37 24.34 10.17
CA ILE A 269 2.24 24.65 9.28
C ILE A 269 1.88 26.14 9.40
N ASN A 270 1.80 26.80 8.25
CA ASN A 270 1.47 28.22 8.13
C ASN A 270 0.36 28.43 7.07
N GLY A 271 -0.04 29.69 6.85
CA GLY A 271 -1.10 30.03 5.91
C GLY A 271 -0.87 29.52 4.47
N ASP A 272 0.38 29.43 4.03
CA ASP A 272 0.73 29.02 2.67
C ASP A 272 0.67 27.48 2.50
N THR A 273 0.88 26.73 3.58
CA THR A 273 0.97 25.26 3.54
C THR A 273 -0.30 24.54 4.04
N ILE A 274 -1.17 25.24 4.79
CA ILE A 274 -2.35 24.63 5.42
C ILE A 274 -3.34 24.07 4.40
N GLY A 275 -3.47 24.70 3.23
CA GLY A 275 -4.36 24.23 2.17
C GLY A 275 -3.93 22.88 1.62
N ALA A 276 -2.66 22.77 1.25
CA ALA A 276 -2.06 21.53 0.78
C ALA A 276 -2.11 20.44 1.86
N PHE A 277 -1.82 20.80 3.11
CA PHE A 277 -1.89 19.89 4.25
C PHE A 277 -3.29 19.28 4.43
N ILE A 278 -4.35 20.11 4.49
CA ILE A 278 -5.73 19.63 4.65
C ILE A 278 -6.13 18.73 3.50
N LEU A 279 -5.80 19.13 2.27
CA LEU A 279 -6.11 18.39 1.06
C LEU A 279 -5.49 16.99 1.09
N VAL A 280 -4.20 16.91 1.36
CA VAL A 280 -3.45 15.65 1.46
C VAL A 280 -3.98 14.80 2.60
N MET A 281 -4.20 15.38 3.77
CA MET A 281 -4.73 14.70 4.96
C MET A 281 -6.11 14.08 4.71
N VAL A 282 -7.05 14.84 4.13
CA VAL A 282 -8.39 14.35 3.81
C VAL A 282 -8.33 13.24 2.77
N THR A 283 -7.45 13.37 1.78
CA THR A 283 -7.27 12.34 0.74
C THR A 283 -6.74 11.05 1.34
N PHE A 284 -5.71 11.10 2.18
CA PHE A 284 -5.18 9.91 2.86
C PHE A 284 -6.25 9.24 3.72
N LEU A 285 -6.99 10.02 4.50
CA LEU A 285 -8.07 9.49 5.35
C LEU A 285 -9.09 8.70 4.54
N PHE A 286 -9.55 9.24 3.40
CA PHE A 286 -10.50 8.53 2.55
C PHE A 286 -9.90 7.27 1.95
N VAL A 287 -8.73 7.37 1.36
CA VAL A 287 -8.09 6.22 0.70
C VAL A 287 -7.80 5.12 1.71
N ASP A 288 -7.29 5.48 2.90
CA ASP A 288 -6.95 4.51 3.95
C ASP A 288 -8.20 3.78 4.48
N ILE A 289 -9.28 4.50 4.74
CA ILE A 289 -10.56 3.88 5.16
C ILE A 289 -11.06 2.89 4.11
N PHE A 290 -10.98 3.23 2.82
CA PHE A 290 -11.43 2.34 1.75
C PHE A 290 -10.52 1.12 1.59
N ASP A 291 -9.21 1.32 1.63
CA ASP A 291 -8.22 0.25 1.50
C ASP A 291 -8.32 -0.73 2.67
N THR A 292 -8.31 -0.22 3.91
CA THR A 292 -8.46 -1.02 5.13
C THR A 292 -9.79 -1.78 5.16
N ALA A 293 -10.91 -1.14 4.79
CA ALA A 293 -12.20 -1.81 4.76
C ALA A 293 -12.23 -2.96 3.75
N GLY A 294 -11.63 -2.75 2.57
CA GLY A 294 -11.55 -3.77 1.52
C GLY A 294 -10.65 -4.94 1.90
N THR A 295 -9.45 -4.65 2.39
CA THR A 295 -8.44 -5.67 2.75
C THR A 295 -8.86 -6.49 3.97
N LEU A 296 -9.31 -5.84 5.06
CA LEU A 296 -9.79 -6.54 6.25
C LEU A 296 -10.98 -7.44 5.97
N TYR A 297 -11.95 -6.97 5.17
CA TYR A 297 -13.08 -7.80 4.76
C TYR A 297 -12.60 -8.99 3.92
N GLY A 298 -11.70 -8.76 2.97
CA GLY A 298 -11.15 -9.80 2.10
C GLY A 298 -10.43 -10.90 2.88
N VAL A 299 -9.48 -10.54 3.75
CA VAL A 299 -8.73 -11.51 4.56
C VAL A 299 -9.61 -12.15 5.65
N GLY A 300 -10.54 -11.39 6.23
CA GLY A 300 -11.51 -11.90 7.20
C GLY A 300 -12.42 -12.97 6.63
N LYS A 301 -12.89 -12.79 5.39
CA LYS A 301 -13.66 -13.79 4.67
C LYS A 301 -12.88 -15.07 4.43
N MET A 302 -11.60 -14.94 4.06
CA MET A 302 -10.70 -16.09 3.87
C MET A 302 -10.39 -16.80 5.19
N ALA A 303 -10.32 -16.06 6.30
CA ALA A 303 -10.16 -16.60 7.64
C ALA A 303 -11.44 -17.26 8.20
N GLY A 304 -12.58 -17.14 7.50
CA GLY A 304 -13.89 -17.62 7.98
C GLY A 304 -14.42 -16.82 9.16
N LYS A 305 -14.01 -15.54 9.31
CA LYS A 305 -14.38 -14.62 10.40
C LYS A 305 -15.39 -13.55 9.95
N VAL A 306 -16.02 -13.72 8.81
CA VAL A 306 -17.12 -12.88 8.32
C VAL A 306 -18.41 -13.68 8.45
N ASP A 307 -19.41 -13.11 9.13
CA ASP A 307 -20.72 -13.74 9.32
C ASP A 307 -21.62 -13.62 8.07
N ASP A 308 -22.82 -14.23 8.15
CA ASP A 308 -23.81 -14.22 7.06
C ASP A 308 -24.40 -12.82 6.78
N ASP A 309 -24.25 -11.88 7.71
CA ASP A 309 -24.67 -10.49 7.59
C ASP A 309 -23.52 -9.56 7.14
N ASP A 310 -22.41 -10.14 6.62
CA ASP A 310 -21.20 -9.45 6.15
C ASP A 310 -20.44 -8.68 7.26
N ASN A 311 -20.60 -9.03 8.55
CA ASN A 311 -19.83 -8.41 9.63
C ASN A 311 -18.54 -9.20 9.90
N LEU A 312 -17.45 -8.48 10.09
CA LEU A 312 -16.14 -9.05 10.45
C LEU A 312 -16.04 -9.17 11.98
N GLU A 313 -15.73 -10.37 12.48
CA GLU A 313 -15.42 -10.61 13.88
C GLU A 313 -14.17 -9.85 14.33
N GLY A 314 -14.25 -9.10 15.44
CA GLY A 314 -13.15 -8.28 15.93
C GLY A 314 -12.80 -7.09 15.05
N ALA A 315 -13.78 -6.60 14.25
CA ALA A 315 -13.57 -5.49 13.34
C ALA A 315 -13.09 -4.21 14.05
N ASP A 316 -13.63 -3.89 15.23
CA ASP A 316 -13.28 -2.67 15.95
C ASP A 316 -11.80 -2.65 16.32
N GLU A 317 -11.30 -3.74 16.91
CA GLU A 317 -9.92 -3.91 17.31
C GLU A 317 -9.00 -3.96 16.09
N ALA A 318 -9.42 -4.59 14.99
CA ALA A 318 -8.63 -4.67 13.76
C ALA A 318 -8.45 -3.29 13.11
N PHE A 319 -9.52 -2.50 12.96
CA PHE A 319 -9.44 -1.14 12.41
C PHE A 319 -8.64 -0.18 13.30
N MET A 320 -8.80 -0.29 14.63
CA MET A 320 -7.98 0.52 15.55
C MET A 320 -6.51 0.10 15.53
N SER A 321 -6.21 -1.18 15.23
CA SER A 321 -4.84 -1.64 15.03
C SER A 321 -4.21 -1.05 13.77
N ASP A 322 -4.95 -0.96 12.66
CA ASP A 322 -4.53 -0.30 11.43
C ASP A 322 -4.27 1.20 11.67
N ALA A 323 -5.23 1.91 12.28
CA ALA A 323 -5.07 3.33 12.61
C ALA A 323 -3.87 3.59 13.54
N GLY A 324 -3.67 2.73 14.55
CA GLY A 324 -2.52 2.79 15.43
C GLY A 324 -1.19 2.56 14.71
N ALA A 325 -1.18 1.62 13.78
CA ALA A 325 -0.02 1.34 12.93
C ALA A 325 0.29 2.51 12.00
N THR A 326 -0.71 3.17 11.41
CA THR A 326 -0.56 4.39 10.62
C THR A 326 0.05 5.53 11.42
N ILE A 327 -0.44 5.79 12.65
CA ILE A 327 0.15 6.81 13.54
C ILE A 327 1.63 6.52 13.79
N VAL A 328 1.98 5.29 14.15
CA VAL A 328 3.36 4.90 14.39
C VAL A 328 4.20 4.97 13.12
N GLY A 329 3.65 4.53 11.99
CA GLY A 329 4.30 4.61 10.68
C GLY A 329 4.68 6.05 10.32
N ALA A 330 3.74 6.99 10.44
CA ALA A 330 3.97 8.41 10.18
C ALA A 330 4.98 9.04 11.14
N LEU A 331 5.01 8.61 12.40
CA LEU A 331 6.03 9.04 13.37
C LEU A 331 7.41 8.50 13.03
N CYS A 332 7.49 7.28 12.53
CA CYS A 332 8.76 6.65 12.14
C CYS A 332 9.29 7.15 10.79
N GLY A 333 8.44 7.69 9.91
CA GLY A 333 8.84 8.20 8.61
C GLY A 333 8.36 7.34 7.43
N THR A 334 7.21 6.68 7.54
CA THR A 334 6.53 6.01 6.41
C THR A 334 5.08 6.48 6.29
N SER A 335 4.43 6.20 5.16
CA SER A 335 3.03 6.57 4.96
C SER A 335 2.08 5.62 5.72
N THR A 336 0.81 5.61 5.37
CA THR A 336 -0.22 4.80 6.04
C THR A 336 0.16 3.31 6.10
N THR A 337 -0.19 2.67 7.20
CA THR A 337 0.10 1.25 7.45
C THR A 337 -1.23 0.50 7.55
N THR A 338 -1.41 -0.51 6.72
CA THR A 338 -2.69 -1.21 6.56
C THR A 338 -2.52 -2.73 6.57
N THR A 339 -3.62 -3.45 6.71
CA THR A 339 -3.68 -4.90 6.64
C THR A 339 -3.35 -5.40 5.23
N TYR A 340 -2.50 -6.42 5.14
CA TYR A 340 -2.01 -7.00 3.89
C TYR A 340 -2.82 -8.21 3.46
N ILE A 341 -3.19 -8.23 2.16
CA ILE A 341 -3.90 -9.36 1.55
C ILE A 341 -3.07 -10.63 1.53
N GLU A 342 -1.75 -10.53 1.57
CA GLU A 342 -0.80 -11.63 1.68
C GLU A 342 -0.96 -12.43 2.98
N SER A 343 -1.65 -11.90 3.99
CA SER A 343 -2.09 -12.62 5.19
C SER A 343 -2.87 -13.88 4.83
N ALA A 344 -3.53 -13.89 3.69
CA ALA A 344 -4.22 -15.04 3.11
C ALA A 344 -3.32 -16.29 3.04
N ALA A 345 -2.04 -16.14 2.72
CA ALA A 345 -1.11 -17.26 2.60
C ALA A 345 -0.87 -17.99 3.93
N GLY A 346 -0.80 -17.24 5.04
CA GLY A 346 -0.70 -17.83 6.38
C GLY A 346 -2.03 -18.42 6.86
N ILE A 347 -3.15 -17.78 6.53
CA ILE A 347 -4.49 -18.28 6.81
C ILE A 347 -4.71 -19.63 6.10
N GLU A 348 -4.35 -19.73 4.83
CA GLU A 348 -4.40 -20.98 4.04
C GLU A 348 -3.47 -22.07 4.62
N GLU A 349 -2.36 -21.69 5.25
CA GLU A 349 -1.45 -22.62 5.94
C GLU A 349 -2.01 -23.13 7.28
N GLY A 350 -3.13 -22.57 7.72
CA GLY A 350 -3.84 -22.95 8.94
C GLY A 350 -3.64 -22.00 10.12
N GLY A 351 -3.09 -20.80 9.90
CA GLY A 351 -3.01 -19.75 10.91
C GLY A 351 -4.40 -19.24 11.29
N LYS A 352 -4.68 -19.12 12.59
CA LYS A 352 -6.01 -18.80 13.13
C LYS A 352 -6.01 -17.64 14.10
N THR A 353 -4.89 -17.34 14.74
CA THR A 353 -4.81 -16.42 15.87
C THR A 353 -3.80 -15.29 15.62
N GLY A 354 -3.80 -14.31 16.51
CA GLY A 354 -2.89 -13.18 16.46
C GLY A 354 -1.40 -13.55 16.59
N LEU A 355 -1.08 -14.78 16.98
CA LEU A 355 0.31 -15.22 17.02
C LEU A 355 0.96 -15.21 15.64
N VAL A 356 0.20 -15.46 14.57
CA VAL A 356 0.65 -15.32 13.17
C VAL A 356 1.19 -13.91 12.93
N ALA A 357 0.40 -12.89 13.26
CA ALA A 357 0.78 -11.49 13.07
C ALA A 357 2.02 -11.11 13.89
N VAL A 358 2.10 -11.54 15.16
CA VAL A 358 3.28 -11.29 16.01
C VAL A 358 4.55 -11.87 15.38
N VAL A 359 4.49 -13.10 14.86
CA VAL A 359 5.64 -13.72 14.18
C VAL A 359 6.07 -12.90 12.97
N VAL A 360 5.12 -12.45 12.16
CA VAL A 360 5.43 -11.58 11.00
C VAL A 360 6.11 -10.30 11.45
N GLY A 361 5.55 -9.61 12.46
CA GLY A 361 6.13 -8.36 12.97
C GLY A 361 7.58 -8.51 13.43
N VAL A 362 7.88 -9.59 14.19
CA VAL A 362 9.24 -9.87 14.63
C VAL A 362 10.18 -10.11 13.44
N LEU A 363 9.75 -10.87 12.43
CA LEU A 363 10.56 -11.15 11.25
C LEU A 363 10.79 -9.88 10.41
N MET A 364 9.79 -8.98 10.30
CA MET A 364 9.95 -7.68 9.65
C MET A 364 11.02 -6.83 10.34
N LEU A 365 11.01 -6.77 11.67
CA LEU A 365 12.01 -6.04 12.44
C LEU A 365 13.42 -6.63 12.24
N MET A 366 13.53 -7.97 12.15
CA MET A 366 14.81 -8.63 11.86
C MET A 366 15.36 -8.26 10.48
N GLY A 367 14.52 -7.87 9.54
CA GLY A 367 14.92 -7.39 8.22
C GLY A 367 15.86 -6.17 8.26
N LEU A 368 15.82 -5.35 9.33
CA LEU A 368 16.70 -4.19 9.50
C LEU A 368 18.20 -4.56 9.50
N PHE A 369 18.54 -5.74 9.97
CA PHE A 369 19.93 -6.22 9.94
C PHE A 369 20.44 -6.57 8.54
N LEU A 370 19.54 -6.62 7.54
CA LEU A 370 19.85 -6.92 6.14
C LEU A 370 19.88 -5.65 5.28
N ALA A 371 19.98 -4.46 5.87
CA ALA A 371 19.86 -3.18 5.17
C ALA A 371 20.80 -3.08 3.96
N GLY A 372 22.07 -3.45 4.10
CA GLY A 372 23.02 -3.41 3.00
C GLY A 372 22.71 -4.39 1.87
N LEU A 373 22.10 -5.54 2.20
CA LEU A 373 21.57 -6.48 1.20
C LEU A 373 20.37 -5.88 0.48
N LEU A 374 19.41 -5.33 1.21
CA LEU A 374 18.17 -4.78 0.67
C LEU A 374 18.41 -3.57 -0.23
N GLN A 375 19.34 -2.69 0.16
CA GLN A 375 19.73 -1.51 -0.62
C GLN A 375 20.43 -1.87 -1.94
N ALA A 376 21.08 -3.03 -2.01
CA ALA A 376 21.80 -3.47 -3.21
C ALA A 376 20.88 -4.19 -4.23
N ILE A 377 19.59 -4.35 -3.93
CA ILE A 377 18.61 -4.92 -4.84
C ILE A 377 18.23 -3.87 -5.90
N PRO A 378 18.42 -4.14 -7.20
CA PRO A 378 18.12 -3.16 -8.23
C PRO A 378 16.62 -2.98 -8.45
N THR A 379 16.18 -1.78 -8.81
CA THR A 379 14.74 -1.46 -9.00
C THR A 379 14.09 -2.33 -10.08
N PHE A 380 14.78 -2.66 -11.17
CA PHE A 380 14.23 -3.54 -12.20
C PHE A 380 13.95 -4.97 -11.70
N ALA A 381 14.58 -5.41 -10.61
CA ALA A 381 14.27 -6.69 -9.98
C ALA A 381 13.05 -6.59 -9.04
N VAL A 382 12.81 -5.42 -8.46
CA VAL A 382 11.73 -5.13 -7.51
C VAL A 382 10.42 -4.79 -8.24
N ALA A 383 10.49 -3.99 -9.26
CA ALA A 383 9.35 -3.45 -10.01
C ALA A 383 8.33 -4.51 -10.50
N PRO A 384 8.74 -5.73 -10.93
CA PRO A 384 7.80 -6.81 -11.25
C PRO A 384 6.85 -7.17 -10.10
N ALA A 385 7.26 -6.99 -8.84
CA ALA A 385 6.39 -7.26 -7.70
C ALA A 385 5.16 -6.33 -7.69
N LEU A 386 5.34 -5.05 -8.04
CA LEU A 386 4.22 -4.10 -8.12
C LEU A 386 3.18 -4.54 -9.17
N VAL A 387 3.65 -5.02 -10.31
CA VAL A 387 2.77 -5.53 -11.37
C VAL A 387 1.99 -6.77 -10.91
N VAL A 388 2.66 -7.68 -10.22
CA VAL A 388 2.03 -8.90 -9.70
C VAL A 388 1.03 -8.59 -8.58
N VAL A 389 1.39 -7.73 -7.63
CA VAL A 389 0.49 -7.29 -6.57
C VAL A 389 -0.72 -6.56 -7.16
N GLY A 390 -0.49 -5.68 -8.15
CA GLY A 390 -1.56 -5.04 -8.90
C GLY A 390 -2.52 -6.05 -9.54
N ALA A 391 -1.98 -7.10 -10.16
CA ALA A 391 -2.79 -8.18 -10.73
C ALA A 391 -3.58 -8.98 -9.68
N MET A 392 -3.02 -9.18 -8.48
CA MET A 392 -3.73 -9.82 -7.36
C MET A 392 -4.92 -8.97 -6.89
N MET A 393 -4.72 -7.65 -6.73
CA MET A 393 -5.80 -6.72 -6.34
C MET A 393 -6.91 -6.62 -7.38
N MET A 394 -6.58 -6.77 -8.67
CA MET A 394 -7.55 -6.78 -9.78
C MET A 394 -8.53 -7.96 -9.73
N ARG A 395 -8.24 -9.03 -9.00
CA ARG A 395 -9.12 -10.22 -8.96
C ARG A 395 -10.54 -9.89 -8.49
N GLY A 396 -10.68 -8.95 -7.56
CA GLY A 396 -11.98 -8.52 -7.05
C GLY A 396 -12.90 -7.95 -8.13
N ALA A 397 -12.37 -7.40 -9.22
CA ALA A 397 -13.17 -6.83 -10.30
C ALA A 397 -14.12 -7.85 -10.98
N ALA A 398 -13.86 -9.16 -10.82
CA ALA A 398 -14.77 -10.21 -11.28
C ALA A 398 -16.08 -10.29 -10.48
N ASP A 399 -16.08 -9.77 -9.24
CA ASP A 399 -17.24 -9.79 -8.35
C ASP A 399 -18.17 -8.57 -8.55
N ILE A 400 -17.78 -7.61 -9.40
CA ILE A 400 -18.61 -6.45 -9.77
C ILE A 400 -19.71 -6.92 -10.72
N ASP A 401 -20.96 -6.48 -10.45
CA ASP A 401 -22.07 -6.73 -11.39
C ASP A 401 -22.00 -5.79 -12.60
N TRP A 402 -21.25 -6.20 -13.62
CA TRP A 402 -21.11 -5.47 -14.89
C TRP A 402 -22.39 -5.39 -15.72
N SER A 403 -23.44 -6.15 -15.37
CA SER A 403 -24.74 -6.09 -16.05
C SER A 403 -25.59 -4.93 -15.52
N ASP A 404 -25.39 -4.51 -14.28
CA ASP A 404 -26.00 -3.29 -13.70
C ASP A 404 -25.26 -2.02 -14.17
N LYS A 405 -25.82 -1.36 -15.19
CA LYS A 405 -25.22 -0.15 -15.73
C LYS A 405 -25.14 1.02 -14.74
N GLU A 406 -25.95 1.01 -13.68
CA GLU A 406 -25.93 2.06 -12.65
C GLU A 406 -24.64 1.98 -11.81
N MET A 407 -24.10 0.77 -11.65
CA MET A 407 -22.85 0.52 -10.91
C MET A 407 -21.65 0.30 -11.82
N ALA A 408 -21.83 -0.37 -12.94
CA ALA A 408 -20.73 -0.70 -13.86
C ALA A 408 -19.99 0.54 -14.37
N ILE A 409 -20.70 1.63 -14.69
CA ILE A 409 -20.07 2.87 -15.17
C ILE A 409 -19.28 3.59 -14.07
N PRO A 410 -19.85 3.86 -12.87
CA PRO A 410 -19.06 4.40 -11.76
C PRO A 410 -17.85 3.52 -11.38
N ALA A 411 -18.03 2.20 -11.32
CA ALA A 411 -16.94 1.27 -11.02
C ALA A 411 -15.82 1.34 -12.07
N PHE A 412 -16.19 1.35 -13.35
CA PHE A 412 -15.23 1.50 -14.45
C PHE A 412 -14.46 2.83 -14.35
N ILE A 413 -15.15 3.94 -14.12
CA ILE A 413 -14.53 5.27 -13.96
C ILE A 413 -13.54 5.24 -12.79
N THR A 414 -13.95 4.70 -11.63
CA THR A 414 -13.07 4.54 -10.46
C THR A 414 -11.77 3.83 -10.83
N MET A 415 -11.87 2.67 -11.48
CA MET A 415 -10.72 1.85 -11.84
C MET A 415 -9.79 2.53 -12.85
N VAL A 416 -10.37 3.14 -13.89
CA VAL A 416 -9.60 3.66 -15.03
C VAL A 416 -8.95 5.00 -14.71
N MET A 417 -9.62 5.85 -13.94
CA MET A 417 -9.06 7.17 -13.60
C MET A 417 -7.76 7.06 -12.81
N MET A 418 -7.62 6.09 -11.90
CA MET A 418 -6.42 5.96 -11.06
C MET A 418 -5.12 5.85 -11.87
N PRO A 419 -4.94 4.90 -12.79
CA PRO A 419 -3.71 4.82 -13.58
C PRO A 419 -3.57 5.96 -14.60
N PHE A 420 -4.68 6.49 -15.15
CA PHE A 420 -4.60 7.51 -16.21
C PHE A 420 -4.38 8.93 -15.66
N THR A 421 -4.81 9.23 -14.44
CA THR A 421 -4.50 10.51 -13.77
C THR A 421 -3.26 10.41 -12.87
N TYR A 422 -2.72 9.19 -12.71
CA TYR A 422 -1.65 8.91 -11.76
C TYR A 422 -2.03 9.28 -10.31
N SER A 423 -3.33 9.11 -9.96
CA SER A 423 -3.90 9.52 -8.67
C SER A 423 -5.04 8.58 -8.23
N ILE A 424 -4.86 7.94 -7.08
CA ILE A 424 -5.91 7.13 -6.44
C ILE A 424 -7.10 7.99 -6.04
N ALA A 425 -6.81 9.19 -5.53
CA ALA A 425 -7.83 10.15 -5.10
C ALA A 425 -8.78 10.53 -6.23
N ASP A 426 -8.26 10.79 -7.43
CA ASP A 426 -9.08 11.12 -8.60
C ASP A 426 -10.00 9.96 -8.98
N GLY A 427 -9.49 8.73 -8.94
CA GLY A 427 -10.31 7.55 -9.21
C GLY A 427 -11.48 7.42 -8.25
N ILE A 428 -11.24 7.52 -6.94
CA ILE A 428 -12.30 7.47 -5.92
C ILE A 428 -13.28 8.63 -6.10
N ALA A 429 -12.79 9.85 -6.26
CA ALA A 429 -13.62 11.04 -6.38
C ALA A 429 -14.55 10.96 -7.59
N TRP A 430 -14.01 10.66 -8.78
CA TRP A 430 -14.82 10.55 -10.00
C TRP A 430 -15.77 9.35 -9.96
N GLY A 431 -15.40 8.25 -9.29
CA GLY A 431 -16.29 7.13 -9.04
C GLY A 431 -17.51 7.51 -8.19
N ILE A 432 -17.29 8.21 -7.07
CA ILE A 432 -18.37 8.71 -6.19
C ILE A 432 -19.25 9.71 -6.93
N ILE A 433 -18.66 10.68 -7.62
CA ILE A 433 -19.39 11.67 -8.41
C ILE A 433 -20.26 10.98 -9.49
N ALA A 434 -19.68 10.03 -10.24
CA ALA A 434 -20.39 9.30 -11.26
C ALA A 434 -21.56 8.49 -10.66
N TYR A 435 -21.36 7.80 -9.55
CA TYR A 435 -22.40 7.04 -8.86
C TYR A 435 -23.57 7.94 -8.46
N VAL A 436 -23.30 9.06 -7.79
CA VAL A 436 -24.36 9.97 -7.33
C VAL A 436 -25.09 10.59 -8.53
N LEU A 437 -24.37 11.04 -9.55
CA LEU A 437 -24.98 11.60 -10.76
C LEU A 437 -25.83 10.58 -11.52
N MET A 438 -25.40 9.32 -11.61
CA MET A 438 -26.21 8.23 -12.19
C MET A 438 -27.52 8.05 -11.43
N LYS A 439 -27.47 7.96 -10.09
CA LYS A 439 -28.67 7.82 -9.24
C LYS A 439 -29.61 9.02 -9.38
N VAL A 440 -29.08 10.25 -9.38
CA VAL A 440 -29.87 11.48 -9.60
C VAL A 440 -30.52 11.48 -10.98
N GLY A 441 -29.74 11.17 -12.04
CA GLY A 441 -30.22 11.15 -13.41
C GLY A 441 -31.32 10.11 -13.67
N MET A 442 -31.34 9.01 -12.89
CA MET A 442 -32.37 7.98 -12.94
C MET A 442 -33.57 8.24 -11.99
N GLY A 443 -33.58 9.36 -11.27
CA GLY A 443 -34.63 9.71 -10.32
C GLY A 443 -34.64 8.86 -9.05
N LYS A 444 -33.54 8.19 -8.70
CA LYS A 444 -33.39 7.31 -7.55
C LYS A 444 -32.64 8.00 -6.39
N MET A 445 -32.98 9.25 -6.10
CA MET A 445 -32.36 10.03 -5.02
C MET A 445 -32.53 9.41 -3.64
N ASP A 446 -33.59 8.67 -3.43
CA ASP A 446 -33.89 7.91 -2.21
C ASP A 446 -32.87 6.80 -1.91
N GLN A 447 -32.15 6.33 -2.91
CA GLN A 447 -31.09 5.32 -2.79
C GLN A 447 -29.71 5.92 -2.47
N ILE A 448 -29.58 7.26 -2.49
CA ILE A 448 -28.34 7.93 -2.14
C ILE A 448 -28.28 8.08 -0.62
N ASN A 449 -27.35 7.38 0.01
CA ASN A 449 -27.11 7.58 1.44
C ASN A 449 -26.57 9.00 1.69
N LYS A 450 -26.90 9.57 2.86
CA LYS A 450 -26.44 10.91 3.26
C LYS A 450 -24.90 11.05 3.20
N VAL A 451 -24.19 10.03 3.62
CA VAL A 451 -22.72 10.02 3.57
C VAL A 451 -22.21 10.13 2.14
N MET A 452 -22.76 9.32 1.20
CA MET A 452 -22.39 9.39 -0.22
C MET A 452 -22.73 10.74 -0.84
N GLY A 453 -23.84 11.37 -0.45
CA GLY A 453 -24.21 12.70 -0.88
C GLY A 453 -23.22 13.78 -0.41
N ILE A 454 -22.82 13.73 0.86
CA ILE A 454 -21.82 14.63 1.45
C ILE A 454 -20.46 14.43 0.76
N LEU A 455 -20.02 13.17 0.60
CA LEU A 455 -18.79 12.84 -0.10
C LEU A 455 -18.77 13.37 -1.54
N CYS A 456 -19.87 13.20 -2.28
CA CYS A 456 -19.99 13.74 -3.64
C CYS A 456 -19.81 15.25 -3.65
N VAL A 457 -20.47 15.99 -2.73
CA VAL A 457 -20.34 17.45 -2.64
C VAL A 457 -18.89 17.83 -2.34
N LEU A 458 -18.24 17.17 -1.37
CA LEU A 458 -16.84 17.41 -1.04
C LEU A 458 -15.91 17.14 -2.23
N MET A 459 -16.12 16.04 -2.97
CA MET A 459 -15.32 15.71 -4.16
C MET A 459 -15.55 16.71 -5.30
N VAL A 460 -16.78 17.19 -5.49
CA VAL A 460 -17.07 18.26 -6.47
C VAL A 460 -16.35 19.55 -6.08
N MET A 461 -16.34 19.93 -4.82
CA MET A 461 -15.61 21.10 -4.30
C MET A 461 -14.09 21.00 -4.50
N PHE A 462 -13.57 19.79 -4.65
CA PHE A 462 -12.17 19.54 -4.95
C PHE A 462 -11.79 19.91 -6.40
N TYR A 463 -12.73 19.75 -7.35
CA TYR A 463 -12.47 20.06 -8.77
C TYR A 463 -13.03 21.40 -9.23
N LEU A 464 -14.02 21.93 -8.53
CA LEU A 464 -14.69 23.16 -8.90
C LEU A 464 -14.40 24.25 -7.87
N GLY A 465 -14.08 25.45 -8.38
CA GLY A 465 -13.91 26.62 -7.54
C GLY A 465 -13.79 27.90 -8.38
N PRO A 466 -13.97 29.04 -7.77
CA PRO A 466 -13.89 30.34 -8.47
C PRO A 466 -12.43 30.69 -8.77
N GLY A 467 -12.18 31.28 -9.92
CA GLY A 467 -10.88 31.84 -10.27
C GLY A 467 -9.83 30.85 -10.77
N GLY A 468 -10.17 29.56 -10.92
CA GLY A 468 -9.22 28.51 -11.34
C GLY A 468 -8.53 27.80 -10.16
N GLU A 469 -8.94 28.11 -8.94
CA GLU A 469 -8.55 27.41 -7.70
C GLU A 469 -9.63 26.40 -7.32
N THR A 470 -9.29 25.43 -6.46
CA THR A 470 -10.31 24.56 -5.88
C THR A 470 -11.19 25.33 -4.89
N THR A 471 -12.43 24.90 -4.65
CA THR A 471 -13.28 25.55 -3.63
C THR A 471 -12.62 25.51 -2.25
N PHE A 472 -11.84 24.49 -1.93
CA PHE A 472 -11.11 24.41 -0.68
C PHE A 472 -10.02 25.47 -0.59
N GLU A 473 -9.19 25.62 -1.62
CA GLU A 473 -8.18 26.68 -1.69
C GLU A 473 -8.82 28.07 -1.60
N TRP A 474 -9.91 28.29 -2.34
CA TRP A 474 -10.63 29.54 -2.28
C TRP A 474 -11.18 29.86 -0.88
N ILE A 475 -11.78 28.86 -0.18
CA ILE A 475 -12.27 29.05 1.19
C ILE A 475 -11.11 29.37 2.14
N ILE A 476 -10.01 28.63 2.04
CA ILE A 476 -8.83 28.84 2.88
C ILE A 476 -8.25 30.23 2.65
N ASN A 477 -8.09 30.65 1.38
CA ASN A 477 -7.61 31.99 1.01
C ASN A 477 -8.53 33.16 1.45
N GLN A 478 -9.82 32.85 1.78
CA GLN A 478 -10.73 33.84 2.35
C GLN A 478 -10.65 33.92 3.90
N ILE A 479 -10.17 32.85 4.55
CA ILE A 479 -10.13 32.76 6.03
C ILE A 479 -8.77 33.19 6.58
N PHE A 480 -7.70 32.89 5.85
CA PHE A 480 -6.30 33.16 6.22
C PHE A 480 -5.66 34.17 5.26
#